data_a82e75d0b6ce6d5b794f4004201fbc5f
#
_entry.id   a82e75d0b6ce6d5b794f4004201fbc5f
#
_cell.length_a   1.000
_cell.length_b   1.000
_cell.length_c   1.000
_cell.angle_alpha   90.00
_cell.angle_beta   90.00
_cell.angle_gamma   90.00
#
_symmetry.space_group_name_H-M   'P 1'
#
loop_
_entity.id
_entity.type
_entity.pdbx_description
1 polymer ?
#
loop_
_entity_poly.entity_id
_entity_poly.type
_entity_poly.pdbx_seq_one_letter_code
_entity_poly.pdbx_strand_id
1 'polypeptide(L)'
;MLGALSVATDGGARPLVLWNRTASEPEGLYVRQAAPVRIGALVAFQVPAPAFPYADRHMSYLRRVPVLKTVAAVSGDQVCTGDDRLVINGEVRAPILKADRRGVALPRWNGCRQLREGEVFVFSDRIPNSFDSRYFGPVNLAEIVGVFRPMALSRPQPGDR
;
A
#
# COMPACT_ATOMS: atom_id res chain seq x y z
N MET A 1 17.27 1.79 5.49
CA MET A 1 16.58 2.52 4.41
C MET A 1 15.37 3.21 5.00
N LEU A 2 15.38 4.53 5.01
CA LEU A 2 14.36 5.36 5.65
C LEU A 2 13.13 5.44 4.73
N GLY A 3 11.98 5.05 5.28
CA GLY A 3 10.68 5.13 4.62
C GLY A 3 10.21 6.55 4.32
N ALA A 4 8.99 6.69 3.84
CA ALA A 4 8.38 7.96 3.45
C ALA A 4 8.48 9.03 4.55
N LEU A 5 8.87 10.24 4.19
CA LEU A 5 8.91 11.39 5.09
C LEU A 5 7.66 12.25 4.84
N SER A 6 6.83 12.44 5.87
CA SER A 6 5.72 13.39 5.82
C SER A 6 6.26 14.81 5.92
N VAL A 7 5.94 15.67 4.97
CA VAL A 7 6.54 17.01 4.89
C VAL A 7 5.56 18.13 5.27
N ALA A 8 4.25 17.90 5.30
CA ALA A 8 3.29 18.92 5.73
C ALA A 8 2.03 18.30 6.32
N THR A 9 1.56 18.83 7.44
CA THR A 9 0.30 18.45 8.08
C THR A 9 -0.63 19.67 8.09
N ASP A 10 -1.88 19.46 7.74
CA ASP A 10 -2.95 20.38 8.07
C ASP A 10 -3.38 20.13 9.51
N GLY A 11 -3.76 21.14 10.27
CA GLY A 11 -3.94 21.20 11.73
C GLY A 11 -4.64 20.06 12.48
N GLY A 12 -4.69 18.87 11.91
CA GLY A 12 -5.28 17.64 12.42
C GLY A 12 -4.56 16.36 11.99
N ALA A 13 -3.26 16.40 11.68
CA ALA A 13 -2.38 15.24 11.57
C ALA A 13 -2.46 14.36 10.29
N ARG A 14 -3.13 14.75 9.21
CA ARG A 14 -3.07 14.00 7.94
C ARG A 14 -2.12 14.67 6.97
N PRO A 15 -1.06 13.98 6.47
CA PRO A 15 -0.10 14.59 5.56
C PRO A 15 -0.75 15.04 4.26
N LEU A 16 -0.38 16.22 3.78
CA LEU A 16 -0.78 16.74 2.46
C LEU A 16 0.17 16.27 1.36
N VAL A 17 1.40 16.01 1.72
CA VAL A 17 2.47 15.59 0.82
C VAL A 17 3.22 14.41 1.41
N LEU A 18 3.54 13.43 0.58
CA LEU A 18 4.37 12.28 0.94
C LEU A 18 5.53 12.16 -0.03
N TRP A 19 6.72 11.84 0.52
CA TRP A 19 7.86 11.43 -0.29
C TRP A 19 7.96 9.90 -0.26
N ASN A 20 7.68 9.25 -1.38
CA ASN A 20 7.87 7.80 -1.50
C ASN A 20 9.29 7.47 -1.94
N ARG A 21 9.97 6.64 -1.17
CA ARG A 21 11.32 6.13 -1.44
C ARG A 21 11.35 4.62 -1.66
N THR A 22 10.20 3.99 -1.82
CA THR A 22 10.08 2.55 -1.97
C THR A 22 9.66 2.20 -3.39
N ALA A 23 10.26 1.15 -3.95
CA ALA A 23 10.03 0.75 -5.33
C ALA A 23 8.65 0.11 -5.59
N SER A 24 7.86 -0.17 -4.54
CA SER A 24 6.52 -0.74 -4.70
C SER A 24 5.53 0.21 -5.37
N GLU A 25 5.77 1.50 -5.31
CA GLU A 25 5.14 2.53 -6.12
C GLU A 25 6.24 3.43 -6.67
N PRO A 26 6.03 4.20 -7.75
CA PRO A 26 7.06 5.08 -8.29
C PRO A 26 7.66 5.97 -7.20
N GLU A 27 8.99 6.10 -7.19
CA GLU A 27 9.65 6.98 -6.25
C GLU A 27 9.36 8.45 -6.59
N GLY A 28 9.15 9.28 -5.57
CA GLY A 28 8.90 10.69 -5.76
C GLY A 28 7.92 11.31 -4.79
N LEU A 29 7.53 12.56 -5.09
CA LEU A 29 6.55 13.32 -4.33
C LEU A 29 5.13 12.94 -4.74
N TYR A 30 4.27 12.83 -3.72
CA TYR A 30 2.85 12.57 -3.88
C TYR A 30 2.05 13.61 -3.12
N VAL A 31 0.98 14.11 -3.72
CA VAL A 31 0.07 15.08 -3.12
C VAL A 31 -1.28 14.44 -2.86
N ARG A 32 -1.87 14.74 -1.69
CA ARG A 32 -3.21 14.28 -1.35
C ARG A 32 -4.25 14.95 -2.23
N GLN A 33 -5.27 14.18 -2.58
CA GLN A 33 -6.40 14.63 -3.37
C GLN A 33 -7.71 14.47 -2.59
N ALA A 34 -8.66 15.33 -2.87
CA ALA A 34 -10.07 15.14 -2.51
C ALA A 34 -10.71 14.17 -3.54
N ALA A 35 -10.44 12.87 -3.37
CA ALA A 35 -10.95 11.84 -4.26
C ALA A 35 -11.42 10.63 -3.45
N PRO A 36 -12.44 9.90 -3.92
CA PRO A 36 -12.91 8.70 -3.26
C PRO A 36 -11.90 7.56 -3.37
N VAL A 37 -11.91 6.69 -2.37
CA VAL A 37 -11.18 5.42 -2.42
C VAL A 37 -11.93 4.48 -3.36
N ARG A 38 -11.26 4.03 -4.42
CA ARG A 38 -11.81 3.13 -5.45
C ARG A 38 -10.69 2.26 -6.01
N ILE A 39 -11.04 1.22 -6.75
CA ILE A 39 -10.07 0.39 -7.47
C ILE A 39 -9.19 1.28 -8.36
N GLY A 40 -7.88 1.06 -8.30
CA GLY A 40 -6.87 1.84 -9.00
C GLY A 40 -6.46 3.14 -8.28
N ALA A 41 -7.16 3.56 -7.21
CA ALA A 41 -6.71 4.70 -6.41
C ALA A 41 -5.43 4.35 -5.65
N LEU A 42 -4.49 5.28 -5.61
CA LEU A 42 -3.31 5.18 -4.80
C LEU A 42 -3.61 5.77 -3.41
N VAL A 43 -3.54 4.93 -2.38
CA VAL A 43 -3.87 5.31 -1.02
C VAL A 43 -2.66 5.25 -0.10
N ALA A 44 -2.59 6.19 0.83
CA ALA A 44 -1.69 6.10 1.98
C ALA A 44 -2.49 5.63 3.19
N PHE A 45 -1.95 4.69 3.95
CA PHE A 45 -2.62 4.10 5.09
C PHE A 45 -1.63 3.67 6.17
N GLN A 46 -2.12 3.54 7.40
CA GLN A 46 -1.38 2.92 8.49
C GLN A 46 -1.47 1.40 8.34
N VAL A 47 -0.33 0.75 8.46
CA VAL A 47 -0.28 -0.72 8.32
C VAL A 47 -1.07 -1.36 9.47
N PRO A 48 -2.03 -2.27 9.17
CA PRO A 48 -2.89 -2.86 10.17
C PRO A 48 -2.15 -3.84 11.10
N ALA A 49 -2.74 -4.08 12.27
CA ALA A 49 -2.16 -4.88 13.34
C ALA A 49 -1.62 -6.26 12.91
N PRO A 50 -2.25 -7.02 11.99
CA PRO A 50 -1.73 -8.33 11.58
C PRO A 50 -0.36 -8.30 10.89
N ALA A 51 0.12 -7.14 10.44
CA ALA A 51 1.48 -7.00 9.91
C ALA A 51 2.57 -7.17 11.00
N PHE A 52 2.20 -6.93 12.25
CA PHE A 52 3.07 -7.08 13.41
C PHE A 52 2.90 -8.48 14.05
N PRO A 53 3.94 -9.08 14.58
CA PRO A 53 5.28 -8.56 14.93
C PRO A 53 6.32 -8.59 13.82
N TYR A 54 6.03 -9.09 12.61
CA TYR A 54 7.02 -9.11 11.52
C TYR A 54 7.54 -7.69 11.21
N ALA A 55 6.62 -6.74 11.02
CA ALA A 55 6.98 -5.35 10.73
C ALA A 55 7.79 -4.71 11.88
N ASP A 56 7.51 -5.04 13.13
CA ASP A 56 8.28 -4.54 14.28
C ASP A 56 9.75 -4.93 14.22
N ARG A 57 10.04 -6.13 13.76
CA ARG A 57 11.41 -6.66 13.69
C ARG A 57 12.17 -6.17 12.46
N HIS A 58 11.47 -5.98 11.35
CA HIS A 58 12.10 -5.81 10.04
C HIS A 58 11.81 -4.48 9.37
N MET A 59 10.73 -3.82 9.77
CA MET A 59 10.22 -2.57 9.18
C MET A 59 9.57 -1.69 10.25
N SER A 60 10.22 -1.49 11.41
CA SER A 60 9.66 -0.78 12.57
C SER A 60 9.17 0.64 12.28
N TYR A 61 9.71 1.27 11.24
CA TYR A 61 9.25 2.59 10.78
C TYR A 61 7.78 2.59 10.34
N LEU A 62 7.20 1.44 9.98
CA LEU A 62 5.80 1.31 9.55
C LEU A 62 4.78 1.64 10.65
N ARG A 63 5.22 1.70 11.91
CA ARG A 63 4.36 2.20 12.99
C ARG A 63 4.11 3.71 12.94
N ARG A 64 4.98 4.45 12.26
CA ARG A 64 4.97 5.91 12.27
C ARG A 64 4.73 6.51 10.89
N VAL A 65 5.00 5.75 9.85
CA VAL A 65 5.00 6.23 8.47
C VAL A 65 3.92 5.48 7.68
N PRO A 66 3.00 6.19 7.04
CA PRO A 66 2.01 5.56 6.19
C PRO A 66 2.66 4.91 4.96
N VAL A 67 2.04 3.85 4.48
CA VAL A 67 2.46 3.12 3.29
C VAL A 67 1.59 3.53 2.12
N LEU A 68 2.21 3.72 0.95
CA LEU A 68 1.52 3.94 -0.32
C LEU A 68 1.31 2.62 -1.04
N LYS A 69 0.07 2.33 -1.45
CA LYS A 69 -0.30 1.19 -2.29
C LYS A 69 -1.52 1.49 -3.14
N THR A 70 -1.62 0.78 -4.24
CA THR A 70 -2.80 0.84 -5.12
C THR A 70 -3.91 -0.06 -4.57
N VAL A 71 -5.15 0.43 -4.61
CA VAL A 71 -6.35 -0.34 -4.25
C VAL A 71 -6.64 -1.34 -5.38
N ALA A 72 -6.63 -2.62 -5.04
CA ALA A 72 -6.87 -3.72 -5.97
C ALA A 72 -8.29 -4.28 -5.88
N ALA A 73 -8.93 -4.18 -4.72
CA ALA A 73 -10.30 -4.62 -4.51
C ALA A 73 -10.99 -3.77 -3.43
N VAL A 74 -12.30 -3.69 -3.50
CA VAL A 74 -13.15 -2.91 -2.59
C VAL A 74 -14.28 -3.78 -2.02
N SER A 75 -15.09 -3.21 -1.13
CA SER A 75 -16.26 -3.88 -0.55
C SER A 75 -17.09 -4.64 -1.62
N GLY A 76 -17.40 -5.90 -1.34
CA GLY A 76 -18.14 -6.78 -2.23
C GLY A 76 -17.27 -7.62 -3.18
N ASP A 77 -16.03 -7.21 -3.46
CA ASP A 77 -15.11 -8.03 -4.26
C ASP A 77 -14.69 -9.28 -3.47
N GLN A 78 -14.58 -10.41 -4.17
CA GLN A 78 -14.07 -11.65 -3.59
C GLN A 78 -12.55 -11.65 -3.67
N VAL A 79 -11.90 -11.85 -2.53
CA VAL A 79 -10.44 -11.98 -2.42
C VAL A 79 -10.09 -13.29 -1.76
N CYS A 80 -9.24 -14.06 -2.42
CA CYS A 80 -8.74 -15.34 -1.92
C CYS A 80 -7.20 -15.34 -1.92
N THR A 81 -6.63 -15.91 -0.86
CA THR A 81 -5.21 -16.24 -0.79
C THR A 81 -5.09 -17.74 -0.50
N GLY A 82 -4.76 -18.50 -1.49
CA GLY A 82 -4.56 -19.94 -1.39
C GLY A 82 -3.51 -20.37 -2.40
N ASP A 83 -2.90 -21.55 -2.20
CA ASP A 83 -1.91 -22.11 -3.10
C ASP A 83 -0.79 -21.14 -3.52
N ASP A 84 -0.37 -20.29 -2.55
CA ASP A 84 0.64 -19.24 -2.74
C ASP A 84 0.27 -18.20 -3.83
N ARG A 85 -1.02 -17.95 -4.02
CA ARG A 85 -1.54 -17.01 -5.02
C ARG A 85 -2.60 -16.07 -4.45
N LEU A 86 -2.57 -14.83 -4.91
CA LEU A 86 -3.65 -13.87 -4.75
C LEU A 86 -4.63 -14.01 -5.93
N VAL A 87 -5.90 -14.23 -5.60
CA VAL A 87 -7.00 -14.29 -6.57
C VAL A 87 -8.02 -13.23 -6.21
N ILE A 88 -8.40 -12.39 -7.15
CA ILE A 88 -9.46 -11.37 -6.99
C ILE A 88 -10.54 -11.62 -8.04
N ASN A 89 -11.77 -11.80 -7.59
CA ASN A 89 -12.94 -12.09 -8.45
C ASN A 89 -12.69 -13.25 -9.43
N GLY A 90 -11.99 -14.29 -8.98
CA GLY A 90 -11.65 -15.46 -9.80
C GLY A 90 -10.40 -15.31 -10.67
N GLU A 91 -9.80 -14.13 -10.75
CA GLU A 91 -8.58 -13.89 -11.52
C GLU A 91 -7.32 -13.99 -10.65
N VAL A 92 -6.33 -14.77 -11.10
CA VAL A 92 -5.00 -14.82 -10.45
C VAL A 92 -4.27 -13.50 -10.71
N ARG A 93 -3.90 -12.81 -9.64
CA ARG A 93 -3.26 -11.49 -9.71
C ARG A 93 -1.77 -11.52 -9.45
N ALA A 94 -1.32 -12.31 -8.48
CA ALA A 94 0.07 -12.34 -8.08
C ALA A 94 0.43 -13.60 -7.28
N PRO A 95 1.72 -13.96 -7.23
CA PRO A 95 2.23 -14.91 -6.25
C PRO A 95 2.27 -14.29 -4.85
N ILE A 96 2.26 -15.17 -3.83
CA ILE A 96 2.47 -14.83 -2.43
C ILE A 96 3.75 -15.49 -1.98
N LEU A 97 4.72 -14.70 -1.54
CA LEU A 97 6.00 -15.22 -1.08
C LEU A 97 5.88 -15.79 0.35
N LYS A 98 6.59 -16.87 0.62
CA LYS A 98 6.66 -17.48 1.95
C LYS A 98 7.67 -16.80 2.87
N ALA A 99 8.70 -16.22 2.29
CA ALA A 99 9.79 -15.58 3.01
C ALA A 99 10.27 -14.32 2.26
N ASP A 100 10.89 -13.43 3.01
CA ASP A 100 11.57 -12.26 2.45
C ASP A 100 12.93 -12.63 1.81
N ARG A 101 13.64 -11.64 1.26
CA ARG A 101 14.96 -11.85 0.62
C ARG A 101 16.04 -12.37 1.56
N ARG A 102 15.82 -12.30 2.87
CA ARG A 102 16.74 -12.81 3.91
C ARG A 102 16.34 -14.20 4.40
N GLY A 103 15.28 -14.79 3.81
CA GLY A 103 14.76 -16.08 4.24
C GLY A 103 13.88 -16.02 5.49
N VAL A 104 13.50 -14.82 5.95
CA VAL A 104 12.61 -14.66 7.11
C VAL A 104 11.17 -14.89 6.66
N ALA A 105 10.45 -15.75 7.38
CA ALA A 105 9.06 -16.04 7.08
C ALA A 105 8.19 -14.77 7.12
N LEU A 106 7.42 -14.57 6.07
CA LEU A 106 6.45 -13.49 5.97
C LEU A 106 5.15 -13.86 6.70
N PRO A 107 4.47 -12.91 7.35
CA PRO A 107 3.11 -13.13 7.81
C PRO A 107 2.23 -13.46 6.60
N ARG A 108 1.10 -14.08 6.84
CA ARG A 108 0.21 -14.46 5.75
C ARG A 108 -1.24 -14.23 6.14
N TRP A 109 -1.95 -13.52 5.28
CA TRP A 109 -3.39 -13.50 5.39
C TRP A 109 -3.95 -14.73 4.67
N ASN A 110 -4.57 -15.64 5.45
CA ASN A 110 -5.23 -16.82 4.90
C ASN A 110 -6.74 -16.56 4.90
N GLY A 111 -7.28 -16.23 3.75
CA GLY A 111 -8.67 -15.92 3.60
C GLY A 111 -9.19 -16.18 2.20
N CYS A 112 -10.48 -16.48 2.10
CA CYS A 112 -11.22 -16.51 0.83
C CYS A 112 -12.63 -16.04 1.13
N ARG A 113 -12.89 -14.75 0.88
CA ARG A 113 -14.18 -14.15 1.19
C ARG A 113 -14.41 -12.85 0.42
N GLN A 114 -15.64 -12.41 0.39
CA GLN A 114 -15.94 -11.05 0.00
C GLN A 114 -15.42 -10.04 1.04
N LEU A 115 -14.91 -8.91 0.54
CA LEU A 115 -14.54 -7.79 1.39
C LEU A 115 -15.80 -7.18 2.00
N ARG A 116 -15.73 -6.86 3.29
CA ARG A 116 -16.81 -6.25 4.03
C ARG A 116 -16.94 -4.78 3.69
N GLU A 117 -18.05 -4.18 4.06
CA GLU A 117 -18.20 -2.73 4.02
C GLU A 117 -17.06 -2.06 4.80
N GLY A 118 -16.46 -1.03 4.21
CA GLY A 118 -15.33 -0.32 4.82
C GLY A 118 -13.98 -1.01 4.66
N GLU A 119 -13.88 -2.14 3.97
CA GLU A 119 -12.62 -2.81 3.68
C GLU A 119 -12.15 -2.58 2.25
N VAL A 120 -10.85 -2.44 2.08
CA VAL A 120 -10.17 -2.46 0.78
C VAL A 120 -8.99 -3.43 0.82
N PHE A 121 -8.63 -3.98 -0.33
CA PHE A 121 -7.44 -4.80 -0.48
C PHE A 121 -6.43 -4.04 -1.32
N VAL A 122 -5.25 -3.81 -0.76
CA VAL A 122 -4.19 -3.03 -1.40
C VAL A 122 -3.06 -3.96 -1.84
N PHE A 123 -2.55 -3.71 -3.03
CA PHE A 123 -1.55 -4.58 -3.64
C PHE A 123 -0.72 -3.79 -4.66
N SER A 124 0.56 -4.12 -4.78
CA SER A 124 1.43 -3.62 -5.83
C SER A 124 2.05 -4.77 -6.61
N ASP A 125 1.94 -4.71 -7.92
CA ASP A 125 2.54 -5.64 -8.87
C ASP A 125 3.89 -5.16 -9.42
N ARG A 126 4.33 -3.95 -9.06
CA ARG A 126 5.59 -3.36 -9.55
C ARG A 126 6.83 -4.14 -9.15
N ILE A 127 6.80 -4.74 -7.96
CA ILE A 127 7.90 -5.56 -7.43
C ILE A 127 7.34 -6.83 -6.77
N PRO A 128 7.99 -7.99 -6.94
CA PRO A 128 7.46 -9.25 -6.42
C PRO A 128 7.43 -9.30 -4.89
N ASN A 129 8.30 -8.56 -4.22
CA ASN A 129 8.44 -8.54 -2.76
C ASN A 129 7.78 -7.31 -2.11
N SER A 130 6.78 -6.72 -2.74
CA SER A 130 5.95 -5.69 -2.10
C SER A 130 5.27 -6.25 -0.86
N PHE A 131 5.38 -5.54 0.26
CA PHE A 131 4.68 -5.87 1.50
C PHE A 131 3.33 -5.17 1.51
N ASP A 132 2.26 -5.92 1.36
CA ASP A 132 0.90 -5.44 1.13
C ASP A 132 -0.16 -6.40 1.70
N SER A 133 -1.42 -6.22 1.34
CA SER A 133 -2.55 -6.99 1.87
C SER A 133 -2.44 -8.51 1.69
N ARG A 134 -1.56 -9.00 0.82
CA ARG A 134 -1.26 -10.44 0.73
C ARG A 134 -0.76 -11.00 2.06
N TYR A 135 -0.14 -10.16 2.87
CA TYR A 135 0.55 -10.53 4.10
C TYR A 135 -0.21 -10.13 5.36
N PHE A 136 -0.90 -8.97 5.36
CA PHE A 136 -1.61 -8.48 6.53
C PHE A 136 -3.14 -8.40 6.37
N GLY A 137 -3.66 -8.74 5.19
CA GLY A 137 -5.10 -8.74 4.92
C GLY A 137 -5.67 -7.38 4.54
N PRO A 138 -7.00 -7.27 4.48
CA PRO A 138 -7.68 -6.03 4.13
C PRO A 138 -7.33 -4.88 5.07
N VAL A 139 -7.36 -3.68 4.52
CA VAL A 139 -7.19 -2.40 5.23
C VAL A 139 -8.57 -1.79 5.44
N ASN A 140 -8.85 -1.30 6.64
CA ASN A 140 -10.08 -0.57 6.90
C ASN A 140 -9.97 0.86 6.37
N LEU A 141 -11.06 1.41 5.83
CA LEU A 141 -11.11 2.79 5.36
C LEU A 141 -10.74 3.81 6.44
N ALA A 142 -10.97 3.49 7.73
CA ALA A 142 -10.56 4.31 8.85
C ALA A 142 -9.02 4.44 9.00
N GLU A 143 -8.27 3.48 8.50
CA GLU A 143 -6.80 3.47 8.51
C GLU A 143 -6.21 4.24 7.32
N ILE A 144 -7.04 4.59 6.34
CA ILE A 144 -6.62 5.35 5.16
C ILE A 144 -6.45 6.82 5.52
N VAL A 145 -5.23 7.31 5.32
CA VAL A 145 -4.84 8.70 5.54
C VAL A 145 -5.36 9.60 4.42
N GLY A 146 -5.40 9.08 3.20
CA GLY A 146 -5.92 9.80 2.04
C GLY A 146 -5.62 9.09 0.72
N VAL A 147 -6.21 9.62 -0.34
CA VAL A 147 -5.88 9.28 -1.73
C VAL A 147 -4.81 10.24 -2.22
N PHE A 148 -3.82 9.72 -2.93
CA PHE A 148 -2.67 10.48 -3.40
C PHE A 148 -2.47 10.34 -4.90
N ARG A 149 -1.79 11.31 -5.51
CA ARG A 149 -1.29 11.23 -6.88
C ARG A 149 0.17 11.63 -6.94
N PRO A 150 0.96 11.09 -7.87
CA PRO A 150 2.30 11.57 -8.08
C PRO A 150 2.27 13.04 -8.50
N MET A 151 3.20 13.82 -7.95
CA MET A 151 3.48 15.17 -8.42
C MET A 151 4.43 15.04 -9.61
N ALA A 152 3.99 15.46 -10.81
CA ALA A 152 4.88 15.60 -11.93
C ALA A 152 5.88 16.71 -11.60
N LEU A 153 7.13 16.36 -11.34
CA LEU A 153 8.21 17.32 -11.38
C LEU A 153 8.42 17.64 -12.86
N SER A 154 7.92 18.79 -13.29
CA SER A 154 8.22 19.31 -14.63
C SER A 154 9.74 19.41 -14.75
N ARG A 155 10.36 18.51 -15.52
CA ARG A 155 11.73 18.76 -15.97
C ARG A 155 11.69 20.00 -16.82
N PRO A 156 12.54 21.04 -16.54
CA PRO A 156 12.73 22.11 -17.49
C PRO A 156 13.15 21.47 -18.81
N GLN A 157 12.42 21.74 -19.88
CA GLN A 157 12.85 21.35 -21.21
C GLN A 157 14.17 22.10 -21.50
N PRO A 158 15.25 21.40 -21.89
CA PRO A 158 16.43 22.08 -22.36
C PRO A 158 16.09 22.69 -23.77
N GLY A 159 15.72 23.98 -23.81
CA GLY A 159 15.40 24.61 -25.06
C GLY A 159 14.66 25.94 -25.06
N ASP A 160 14.61 26.68 -23.95
CA ASP A 160 14.16 28.07 -23.96
C ASP A 160 15.32 29.01 -23.61
N ARG A 161 16.13 29.32 -24.62
CA ARG A 161 17.02 30.47 -24.64
C ARG A 161 16.87 31.14 -26.01
#